data_8ff7e3deeaaf33122df743b30b646c09
#
_entry.id   8ff7e3deeaaf33122df743b30b646c09
#
_cell.length_a   1.000
_cell.length_b   1.000
_cell.length_c   1.000
_cell.angle_alpha   90.00
_cell.angle_beta   90.00
_cell.angle_gamma   90.00
#
_symmetry.space_group_name_H-M   'P 1'
#
loop_
_entity.id
_entity.type
_entity.pdbx_description
1 polymer ?
#
loop_
_entity_poly.entity_id
_entity_poly.type
_entity_poly.pdbx_seq_one_letter_code
_entity_poly.pdbx_strand_id
1 'polypeptide(L)'
;MTQSMNRRSFLGLGALGALAAGAGLVGCAPKAPSAPAANADSLSDTGKAESEGIARKEGKETKECDVAVVGAGAAGLMAAFSLARGGKKVVVIEVGPSAAISNFAMCGGPTACETRLQEQENATVTLEQIFTYMNDFSRGSVNSALLRNCLAHTGEAINSMLDLGIEMELIPDTYGVGFRGRHMIMADPQQRTDPFVADIEANGGEFLFKTKAEKIIMEDGAVAGVQTDAGIDVMAPAVVVCTGGFGGNEEMQLEKLNTTVFPLGSTLSDGTGINMVLDAGGAWDRNFAVLGNECGAVSKATTSPFTEDYHNTNEHLGYWLFGGLYTDPVGERFISEGKVAQFPLAVGGEALLRAGKAYVIMDDDYYQAVQNEGIYAYLGEPAAWVAGEAAGYYNVTPENGEIHLQEAIEQGWAVKADTIAEIAEAFDLPALEKTVENYNRYCETGVDEEYGKEAHFLKAVKNAPFYAFEYVPSCWSTNGGVKVDSHLRAVNAENKAIPGLYVAGVDQGSVYSVPYYTNEGSSVGLALGSGAYVASEILGQ
;
A
#
# COMPACT_ATOMS: atom_id res chain seq x y z
N MET A 1 -14.47 -47.02 -19.29
CA MET A 1 -14.00 -46.76 -20.67
C MET A 1 -14.03 -45.26 -20.91
N THR A 2 -12.94 -44.59 -20.61
CA THR A 2 -12.76 -43.14 -20.80
C THR A 2 -12.02 -42.90 -22.09
N GLN A 3 -12.71 -42.40 -23.11
CA GLN A 3 -12.07 -41.98 -24.35
C GLN A 3 -11.43 -40.60 -24.14
N SER A 4 -10.13 -40.51 -24.30
CA SER A 4 -9.38 -39.26 -24.37
C SER A 4 -9.62 -38.57 -25.69
N MET A 5 -10.15 -37.35 -25.68
CA MET A 5 -10.28 -36.50 -26.87
C MET A 5 -8.91 -35.94 -27.28
N ASN A 6 -8.57 -36.12 -28.55
CA ASN A 6 -7.32 -35.69 -29.15
C ASN A 6 -7.39 -34.22 -29.59
N ARG A 7 -6.30 -33.46 -29.41
CA ARG A 7 -6.15 -32.03 -29.76
C ARG A 7 -6.52 -31.61 -31.17
N ARG A 8 -6.65 -32.55 -32.11
CA ARG A 8 -7.04 -32.29 -33.50
C ARG A 8 -8.55 -32.11 -33.72
N SER A 9 -9.39 -32.49 -32.75
CA SER A 9 -10.85 -32.38 -32.86
C SER A 9 -11.38 -31.01 -32.41
N PHE A 10 -10.56 -30.20 -31.78
CA PHE A 10 -10.97 -28.86 -31.27
C PHE A 10 -10.86 -27.74 -32.33
N LEU A 11 -10.04 -27.93 -33.35
CA LEU A 11 -9.83 -26.94 -34.42
C LEU A 11 -10.79 -27.07 -35.62
N GLY A 12 -11.67 -28.08 -35.64
CA GLY A 12 -12.60 -28.36 -36.71
C GLY A 12 -14.01 -27.75 -36.59
N LEU A 13 -14.35 -27.16 -35.47
CA LEU A 13 -15.71 -26.64 -35.20
C LEU A 13 -15.86 -25.11 -35.30
N GLY A 14 -14.82 -24.40 -35.68
CA GLY A 14 -14.80 -22.92 -35.79
C GLY A 14 -15.04 -22.34 -37.17
N ALA A 15 -15.29 -23.14 -38.21
CA ALA A 15 -15.27 -22.67 -39.59
C ALA A 15 -16.60 -22.84 -40.39
N LEU A 16 -17.73 -23.05 -39.74
CA LEU A 16 -19.04 -23.25 -40.43
C LEU A 16 -20.18 -22.41 -39.81
N GLY A 17 -19.95 -21.14 -39.53
CA GLY A 17 -20.97 -20.25 -38.97
C GLY A 17 -21.07 -18.86 -39.57
N ALA A 18 -20.58 -18.64 -40.77
CA ALA A 18 -20.64 -17.33 -41.42
C ALA A 18 -21.05 -17.42 -42.89
N LEU A 19 -22.30 -17.82 -43.18
CA LEU A 19 -22.96 -17.57 -44.48
C LEU A 19 -24.45 -17.96 -44.35
N ALA A 20 -25.31 -17.03 -43.94
CA ALA A 20 -26.69 -16.86 -44.36
C ALA A 20 -27.45 -15.96 -43.38
N ALA A 21 -27.67 -14.72 -43.77
CA ALA A 21 -28.90 -13.97 -43.54
C ALA A 21 -28.72 -12.51 -43.97
N GLY A 22 -28.78 -12.27 -45.23
CA GLY A 22 -29.15 -10.98 -45.76
C GLY A 22 -30.62 -11.03 -46.10
N ALA A 23 -31.45 -10.25 -45.44
CA ALA A 23 -32.67 -9.63 -45.96
C ALA A 23 -33.47 -8.95 -44.84
N GLY A 24 -33.49 -7.65 -44.82
CA GLY A 24 -34.64 -6.80 -44.58
C GLY A 24 -35.33 -6.80 -43.23
N LEU A 25 -35.11 -5.73 -42.45
CA LEU A 25 -36.20 -5.06 -41.74
C LEU A 25 -35.78 -3.59 -41.51
N VAL A 26 -36.49 -2.68 -42.18
CA VAL A 26 -36.49 -1.23 -41.93
C VAL A 26 -37.28 -0.99 -40.67
N GLY A 27 -36.65 -0.48 -39.62
CA GLY A 27 -37.31 -0.08 -38.38
C GLY A 27 -36.67 1.18 -37.83
N CYS A 28 -37.48 2.21 -37.65
CA CYS A 28 -37.11 3.56 -37.23
C CYS A 28 -36.30 3.60 -35.92
N ALA A 29 -35.09 4.15 -35.96
CA ALA A 29 -34.36 4.59 -34.80
C ALA A 29 -34.54 6.10 -34.58
N PRO A 30 -34.70 6.61 -33.36
CA PRO A 30 -34.76 8.04 -33.13
C PRO A 30 -33.38 8.68 -33.32
N LYS A 31 -33.38 9.82 -33.99
CA LYS A 31 -32.21 10.64 -34.25
C LYS A 31 -31.64 11.22 -32.97
N ALA A 32 -30.41 10.88 -32.62
CA ALA A 32 -29.65 11.57 -31.61
C ALA A 32 -29.24 12.98 -32.10
N PRO A 33 -29.17 13.97 -31.22
CA PRO A 33 -28.74 15.32 -31.61
C PRO A 33 -27.26 15.30 -32.01
N SER A 34 -26.97 15.92 -33.15
CA SER A 34 -25.62 16.09 -33.66
C SER A 34 -24.80 17.01 -32.78
N ALA A 35 -23.71 16.51 -32.21
CA ALA A 35 -22.65 17.34 -31.67
C ALA A 35 -21.93 18.11 -32.79
N PRO A 36 -21.45 19.33 -32.54
CA PRO A 36 -20.73 20.09 -33.57
C PRO A 36 -19.41 19.41 -33.91
N ALA A 37 -19.11 19.36 -35.19
CA ALA A 37 -17.87 18.82 -35.72
C ALA A 37 -16.67 19.62 -35.17
N ALA A 38 -15.83 18.99 -34.35
CA ALA A 38 -14.52 19.49 -34.03
C ALA A 38 -13.62 19.31 -35.26
N ASN A 39 -12.98 20.39 -35.68
CA ASN A 39 -12.02 20.39 -36.79
C ASN A 39 -10.86 19.42 -36.51
N ALA A 40 -10.67 18.47 -37.42
CA ALA A 40 -9.62 17.45 -37.38
C ALA A 40 -8.24 17.95 -37.88
N ASP A 41 -7.95 19.24 -37.79
CA ASP A 41 -6.74 19.84 -38.36
C ASP A 41 -5.78 20.47 -37.32
N SER A 42 -5.78 20.00 -36.07
CA SER A 42 -4.83 20.53 -35.06
C SER A 42 -4.08 19.46 -34.23
N LEU A 43 -3.92 18.24 -34.74
CA LEU A 43 -3.14 17.18 -34.08
C LEU A 43 -1.86 16.79 -34.84
N SER A 44 -1.25 17.73 -35.56
CA SER A 44 0.07 17.53 -36.18
C SER A 44 1.00 18.68 -35.91
N ASP A 45 1.23 18.96 -34.63
CA ASP A 45 2.42 19.71 -34.21
C ASP A 45 2.78 19.31 -32.77
N THR A 46 3.18 18.05 -32.57
CA THR A 46 4.07 17.73 -31.47
C THR A 46 5.42 18.31 -31.84
N GLY A 47 5.58 19.59 -31.62
CA GLY A 47 6.87 20.23 -31.64
C GLY A 47 7.81 19.41 -30.80
N LYS A 48 8.88 18.93 -31.41
CA LYS A 48 10.10 18.61 -30.71
C LYS A 48 10.42 19.85 -29.89
N ALA A 49 10.10 19.83 -28.58
CA ALA A 49 10.75 20.68 -27.63
C ALA A 49 12.21 20.24 -27.69
N GLU A 50 13.00 20.94 -28.50
CA GLU A 50 14.44 21.01 -28.30
C GLU A 50 14.57 21.45 -26.82
N SER A 51 15.04 20.54 -25.98
CA SER A 51 15.50 20.86 -24.65
C SER A 51 16.68 21.83 -24.85
N GLU A 52 16.38 23.13 -24.93
CA GLU A 52 17.37 24.13 -24.61
C GLU A 52 17.83 23.76 -23.20
N GLY A 53 19.07 23.26 -23.13
CA GLY A 53 19.69 22.86 -21.88
C GLY A 53 19.64 24.05 -20.95
N ILE A 54 18.69 24.00 -19.97
CA ILE A 54 18.70 24.92 -18.85
C ILE A 54 20.06 24.71 -18.22
N ALA A 55 20.93 25.71 -18.34
CA ALA A 55 22.29 25.66 -17.81
C ALA A 55 22.20 25.24 -16.34
N ARG A 56 22.83 24.13 -16.00
CA ARG A 56 22.90 23.60 -14.63
C ARG A 56 23.29 24.76 -13.70
N LYS A 57 22.44 25.05 -12.73
CA LYS A 57 22.80 25.94 -11.64
C LYS A 57 23.61 25.09 -10.67
N GLU A 58 24.93 25.27 -10.68
CA GLU A 58 25.83 24.54 -9.76
C GLU A 58 25.39 24.81 -8.31
N GLY A 59 25.44 23.77 -7.47
CA GLY A 59 25.27 23.88 -6.02
C GLY A 59 26.34 24.79 -5.42
N LYS A 60 26.05 25.28 -4.24
CA LYS A 60 27.01 26.10 -3.45
C LYS A 60 28.10 25.23 -2.83
N GLU A 61 27.80 23.94 -2.63
CA GLU A 61 28.65 22.92 -2.03
C GLU A 61 28.59 21.66 -2.87
N THR A 62 29.68 20.93 -2.97
CA THR A 62 29.76 19.64 -3.65
C THR A 62 30.27 18.59 -2.68
N LYS A 63 29.56 17.46 -2.61
CA LYS A 63 30.00 16.25 -1.89
C LYS A 63 30.23 15.13 -2.91
N GLU A 64 31.28 14.35 -2.74
CA GLU A 64 31.58 13.20 -3.60
C GLU A 64 31.40 11.90 -2.82
N CYS A 65 30.74 10.92 -3.44
CA CYS A 65 30.54 9.57 -2.90
C CYS A 65 30.49 8.53 -4.03
N ASP A 66 30.51 7.25 -3.66
CA ASP A 66 30.31 6.15 -4.60
C ASP A 66 28.83 5.98 -4.97
N VAL A 67 27.94 6.16 -3.97
CA VAL A 67 26.49 6.00 -4.12
C VAL A 67 25.75 7.07 -3.33
N ALA A 68 24.84 7.78 -3.98
CA ALA A 68 23.85 8.62 -3.32
C ALA A 68 22.54 7.86 -3.15
N VAL A 69 22.02 7.79 -1.92
CA VAL A 69 20.75 7.15 -1.59
C VAL A 69 19.74 8.24 -1.22
N VAL A 70 18.62 8.30 -1.93
CA VAL A 70 17.56 9.30 -1.72
C VAL A 70 16.40 8.68 -0.96
N GLY A 71 16.23 9.07 0.31
CA GLY A 71 15.28 8.55 1.27
C GLY A 71 15.92 7.61 2.30
N ALA A 72 15.57 7.80 3.58
CA ALA A 72 16.02 6.99 4.72
C ALA A 72 14.90 6.08 5.27
N GLY A 73 14.00 5.59 4.41
CA GLY A 73 13.02 4.56 4.73
C GLY A 73 13.60 3.15 4.69
N ALA A 74 12.75 2.10 4.73
CA ALA A 74 13.17 0.69 4.73
C ALA A 74 14.19 0.35 3.66
N ALA A 75 13.89 0.67 2.39
CA ALA A 75 14.76 0.36 1.26
C ALA A 75 16.07 1.15 1.33
N GLY A 76 16.01 2.45 1.66
CA GLY A 76 17.16 3.32 1.70
C GLY A 76 18.13 2.99 2.83
N LEU A 77 17.61 2.75 4.03
CA LEU A 77 18.43 2.33 5.17
C LEU A 77 19.13 0.99 4.88
N MET A 78 18.40 0.01 4.35
CA MET A 78 18.96 -1.30 4.03
C MET A 78 20.00 -1.22 2.90
N ALA A 79 19.72 -0.43 1.85
CA ALA A 79 20.69 -0.21 0.77
C ALA A 79 21.97 0.48 1.27
N ALA A 80 21.82 1.57 2.02
CA ALA A 80 22.96 2.31 2.58
C ALA A 80 23.79 1.47 3.55
N PHE A 81 23.12 0.69 4.43
CA PHE A 81 23.75 -0.25 5.35
C PHE A 81 24.61 -1.30 4.61
N SER A 82 24.01 -1.98 3.64
CA SER A 82 24.71 -3.02 2.88
C SER A 82 25.87 -2.44 2.05
N LEU A 83 25.67 -1.28 1.42
CA LEU A 83 26.70 -0.59 0.65
C LEU A 83 27.87 -0.10 1.51
N ALA A 84 27.59 0.53 2.66
CA ALA A 84 28.63 1.03 3.56
C ALA A 84 29.47 -0.12 4.13
N ARG A 85 28.83 -1.20 4.58
CA ARG A 85 29.52 -2.43 5.01
C ARG A 85 30.29 -3.11 3.87
N GLY A 86 29.83 -2.96 2.62
CA GLY A 86 30.54 -3.37 1.41
C GLY A 86 31.71 -2.45 1.01
N GLY A 87 32.02 -1.44 1.82
CA GLY A 87 33.15 -0.52 1.62
C GLY A 87 32.90 0.62 0.65
N LYS A 88 31.62 0.90 0.30
CA LYS A 88 31.24 2.06 -0.51
C LYS A 88 31.11 3.30 0.35
N LYS A 89 31.56 4.44 -0.14
CA LYS A 89 31.22 5.74 0.45
C LYS A 89 29.79 6.11 0.05
N VAL A 90 28.89 6.19 1.03
CA VAL A 90 27.46 6.44 0.82
C VAL A 90 27.06 7.79 1.40
N VAL A 91 26.27 8.57 0.66
CA VAL A 91 25.57 9.74 1.20
C VAL A 91 24.07 9.49 1.10
N VAL A 92 23.38 9.53 2.25
CA VAL A 92 21.93 9.39 2.34
C VAL A 92 21.29 10.78 2.45
N ILE A 93 20.37 11.10 1.54
CA ILE A 93 19.64 12.37 1.49
C ILE A 93 18.22 12.13 2.00
N GLU A 94 17.86 12.77 3.12
CA GLU A 94 16.57 12.56 3.77
C GLU A 94 15.89 13.91 4.04
N VAL A 95 14.67 14.06 3.55
CA VAL A 95 13.87 15.29 3.72
C VAL A 95 13.46 15.51 5.17
N GLY A 96 13.26 14.45 5.93
CA GLY A 96 12.89 14.49 7.33
C GLY A 96 14.04 14.82 8.28
N PRO A 97 13.72 15.15 9.53
CA PRO A 97 14.71 15.42 10.56
C PRO A 97 15.45 14.18 11.07
N SER A 98 14.93 12.98 10.79
CA SER A 98 15.53 11.69 11.14
C SER A 98 14.89 10.57 10.32
N ALA A 99 15.46 9.38 10.31
CA ALA A 99 14.87 8.18 9.69
C ALA A 99 13.62 7.67 10.45
N ALA A 100 13.45 8.06 11.72
CA ALA A 100 12.34 7.62 12.58
C ALA A 100 10.97 8.19 12.19
N ILE A 101 10.90 9.11 11.23
CA ILE A 101 9.63 9.63 10.69
C ILE A 101 9.21 8.98 9.37
N SER A 102 9.89 7.95 8.93
CA SER A 102 9.52 7.18 7.74
C SER A 102 8.40 6.17 8.05
N ASN A 103 7.69 5.73 7.02
CA ASN A 103 6.70 4.66 7.18
C ASN A 103 7.32 3.37 7.76
N PHE A 104 8.60 3.12 7.51
CA PHE A 104 9.32 1.98 8.09
C PHE A 104 9.33 2.05 9.63
N ALA A 105 9.49 3.23 10.19
CA ALA A 105 9.51 3.43 11.63
C ALA A 105 8.17 3.08 12.31
N MET A 106 7.06 3.19 11.56
CA MET A 106 5.70 2.97 12.06
C MET A 106 5.10 1.61 11.65
N CYS A 107 5.70 0.88 10.69
CA CYS A 107 5.11 -0.37 10.21
C CYS A 107 5.15 -1.47 11.27
N GLY A 108 4.15 -2.40 11.24
CA GLY A 108 4.08 -3.51 12.17
C GLY A 108 5.20 -4.53 11.99
N GLY A 109 5.58 -4.83 10.75
CA GLY A 109 6.71 -5.74 10.51
C GLY A 109 6.72 -6.34 9.10
N PRO A 110 7.93 -6.70 8.62
CA PRO A 110 8.13 -7.27 7.29
C PRO A 110 7.75 -8.75 7.18
N THR A 111 7.30 -9.14 6.00
CA THR A 111 7.29 -10.54 5.57
C THR A 111 8.63 -10.90 4.93
N ALA A 112 9.18 -12.04 5.34
CA ALA A 112 10.46 -12.56 4.85
C ALA A 112 10.46 -14.08 4.81
N CYS A 113 11.47 -14.64 4.14
CA CYS A 113 11.76 -16.09 4.10
C CYS A 113 13.20 -16.36 4.56
N GLU A 114 13.45 -17.59 4.97
CA GLU A 114 14.79 -18.10 5.28
C GLU A 114 15.53 -17.28 6.36
N THR A 115 14.78 -16.88 7.41
CA THR A 115 15.31 -16.11 8.53
C THR A 115 15.73 -17.00 9.70
N ARG A 116 16.67 -16.52 10.53
CA ARG A 116 17.09 -17.19 11.77
C ARG A 116 15.94 -17.39 12.76
N LEU A 117 14.99 -16.45 12.85
CA LEU A 117 13.82 -16.60 13.70
C LEU A 117 12.92 -17.75 13.24
N GLN A 118 12.73 -17.90 11.93
CA GLN A 118 11.97 -19.02 11.37
C GLN A 118 12.66 -20.35 11.64
N GLU A 119 13.99 -20.41 11.55
CA GLU A 119 14.77 -21.62 11.88
C GLU A 119 14.65 -21.99 13.37
N GLN A 120 14.78 -21.01 14.26
CA GLN A 120 14.67 -21.20 15.71
C GLN A 120 13.30 -21.73 16.14
N GLU A 121 12.25 -21.33 15.46
CA GLU A 121 10.87 -21.76 15.74
C GLU A 121 10.41 -22.97 14.90
N ASN A 122 11.30 -23.58 14.13
CA ASN A 122 10.98 -24.68 13.20
C ASN A 122 9.84 -24.32 12.21
N ALA A 123 9.81 -23.08 11.78
CA ALA A 123 8.79 -22.50 10.89
C ALA A 123 9.41 -21.88 9.63
N THR A 124 10.50 -22.47 9.13
CA THR A 124 11.21 -21.96 7.96
C THR A 124 10.29 -21.87 6.75
N VAL A 125 10.22 -20.68 6.20
CA VAL A 125 9.55 -20.38 4.93
C VAL A 125 10.62 -20.34 3.84
N THR A 126 10.47 -21.16 2.81
CA THR A 126 11.41 -21.15 1.69
C THR A 126 11.11 -20.03 0.71
N LEU A 127 12.14 -19.57 -0.02
CA LEU A 127 11.94 -18.63 -1.13
C LEU A 127 10.88 -19.15 -2.13
N GLU A 128 10.86 -20.44 -2.41
CA GLU A 128 9.90 -21.01 -3.36
C GLU A 128 8.46 -20.93 -2.87
N GLN A 129 8.22 -21.12 -1.57
CA GLN A 129 6.88 -21.02 -0.99
C GLN A 129 6.33 -19.59 -1.11
N ILE A 130 7.08 -18.58 -0.63
CA ILE A 130 6.63 -17.20 -0.66
C ILE A 130 6.55 -16.64 -2.08
N PHE A 131 7.52 -16.99 -2.93
CA PHE A 131 7.52 -16.57 -4.33
C PHE A 131 6.30 -17.14 -5.08
N THR A 132 6.05 -18.44 -4.95
CA THR A 132 4.88 -19.08 -5.60
C THR A 132 3.60 -18.41 -5.16
N TYR A 133 3.42 -18.21 -3.84
CA TYR A 133 2.24 -17.56 -3.31
C TYR A 133 2.02 -16.15 -3.91
N MET A 134 3.04 -15.29 -3.86
CA MET A 134 2.93 -13.91 -4.33
C MET A 134 2.82 -13.80 -5.86
N ASN A 135 3.55 -14.65 -6.59
CA ASN A 135 3.50 -14.68 -8.04
C ASN A 135 2.13 -15.16 -8.56
N ASP A 136 1.56 -16.20 -7.96
CA ASP A 136 0.24 -16.71 -8.30
C ASP A 136 -0.85 -15.69 -7.93
N PHE A 137 -0.74 -15.04 -6.77
CA PHE A 137 -1.64 -13.96 -6.37
C PHE A 137 -1.63 -12.82 -7.39
N SER A 138 -0.47 -12.40 -7.84
CA SER A 138 -0.31 -11.32 -8.81
C SER A 138 -0.82 -11.67 -10.22
N ARG A 139 -1.06 -12.95 -10.51
CA ARG A 139 -1.49 -13.45 -11.84
C ARG A 139 -0.60 -12.96 -12.97
N GLY A 140 0.70 -12.77 -12.70
CA GLY A 140 1.68 -12.29 -13.66
C GLY A 140 1.61 -10.79 -13.97
N SER A 141 0.94 -10.00 -13.13
CA SER A 141 0.90 -8.53 -13.28
C SER A 141 2.21 -7.85 -12.86
N VAL A 142 3.06 -8.54 -12.11
CA VAL A 142 4.36 -8.05 -11.62
C VAL A 142 5.54 -8.57 -12.44
N ASN A 143 6.70 -7.96 -12.30
CA ASN A 143 7.95 -8.52 -12.80
C ASN A 143 8.40 -9.67 -11.90
N SER A 144 8.04 -10.90 -12.29
CA SER A 144 8.28 -12.10 -11.49
C SER A 144 9.77 -12.36 -11.21
N ALA A 145 10.67 -12.01 -12.16
CA ALA A 145 12.11 -12.16 -11.94
C ALA A 145 12.59 -11.21 -10.85
N LEU A 146 12.16 -9.94 -10.89
CA LEU A 146 12.49 -8.96 -9.87
C LEU A 146 11.85 -9.32 -8.52
N LEU A 147 10.59 -9.76 -8.51
CA LEU A 147 9.91 -10.22 -7.28
C LEU A 147 10.73 -11.33 -6.59
N ARG A 148 11.20 -12.33 -7.38
CA ARG A 148 12.03 -13.42 -6.85
C ARG A 148 13.33 -12.91 -6.26
N ASN A 149 14.01 -11.99 -6.96
CA ASN A 149 15.27 -11.40 -6.50
C ASN A 149 15.08 -10.58 -5.20
N CYS A 150 14.05 -9.75 -5.13
CA CYS A 150 13.76 -9.01 -3.90
C CYS A 150 13.45 -9.95 -2.73
N LEU A 151 12.64 -10.99 -2.95
CA LEU A 151 12.29 -11.97 -1.92
C LEU A 151 13.51 -12.76 -1.42
N ALA A 152 14.43 -13.12 -2.31
CA ALA A 152 15.66 -13.84 -1.97
C ALA A 152 16.56 -13.08 -0.98
N HIS A 153 16.44 -11.74 -0.93
CA HIS A 153 17.23 -10.90 -0.03
C HIS A 153 16.49 -10.50 1.26
N THR A 154 15.24 -10.94 1.44
CA THR A 154 14.48 -10.59 2.65
C THR A 154 15.04 -11.25 3.91
N GLY A 155 15.51 -12.50 3.80
CA GLY A 155 16.11 -13.23 4.94
C GLY A 155 17.38 -12.55 5.45
N GLU A 156 18.26 -12.15 4.54
CA GLU A 156 19.46 -11.38 4.88
C GLU A 156 19.11 -10.04 5.54
N ALA A 157 18.12 -9.32 5.00
CA ALA A 157 17.68 -8.04 5.54
C ALA A 157 17.17 -8.19 6.98
N ILE A 158 16.31 -9.18 7.27
CA ILE A 158 15.83 -9.45 8.62
C ILE A 158 16.97 -9.87 9.56
N ASN A 159 17.85 -10.74 9.11
CA ASN A 159 18.98 -11.19 9.91
C ASN A 159 19.93 -10.03 10.25
N SER A 160 20.11 -9.08 9.34
CA SER A 160 20.88 -7.86 9.59
C SER A 160 20.23 -6.96 10.64
N MET A 161 18.90 -6.84 10.63
CA MET A 161 18.17 -6.11 11.67
C MET A 161 18.34 -6.76 13.05
N LEU A 162 18.28 -8.09 13.12
CA LEU A 162 18.55 -8.83 14.36
C LEU A 162 20.00 -8.62 14.85
N ASP A 163 20.96 -8.57 13.94
CA ASP A 163 22.37 -8.29 14.26
C ASP A 163 22.60 -6.87 14.76
N LEU A 164 21.75 -5.92 14.35
CA LEU A 164 21.71 -4.55 14.89
C LEU A 164 21.00 -4.45 16.25
N GLY A 165 20.47 -5.56 16.77
CA GLY A 165 19.76 -5.60 18.05
C GLY A 165 18.31 -5.11 17.98
N ILE A 166 17.72 -5.04 16.79
CA ILE A 166 16.30 -4.71 16.61
C ILE A 166 15.48 -5.94 16.98
N GLU A 167 14.68 -5.82 18.04
CA GLU A 167 13.85 -6.92 18.54
C GLU A 167 12.69 -7.20 17.59
N MET A 168 12.49 -8.49 17.30
CA MET A 168 11.40 -8.97 16.43
C MET A 168 10.86 -10.30 16.93
N GLU A 169 9.58 -10.54 16.67
CA GLU A 169 8.89 -11.80 16.92
C GLU A 169 8.29 -12.37 15.64
N LEU A 170 8.35 -13.69 15.49
CA LEU A 170 7.71 -14.36 14.35
C LEU A 170 6.24 -14.63 14.69
N ILE A 171 5.33 -14.01 13.93
CA ILE A 171 3.88 -14.09 14.18
C ILE A 171 3.29 -15.41 13.61
N PRO A 172 2.26 -15.98 14.23
CA PRO A 172 1.48 -17.08 13.66
C PRO A 172 0.95 -16.75 12.25
N ASP A 173 0.67 -17.78 11.44
CA ASP A 173 -0.05 -17.62 10.16
C ASP A 173 -1.49 -17.23 10.43
N THR A 174 -1.72 -15.93 10.42
CA THR A 174 -2.98 -15.32 10.83
C THR A 174 -4.00 -15.24 9.70
N TYR A 175 -3.52 -15.26 8.46
CA TYR A 175 -4.39 -15.20 7.27
C TYR A 175 -4.57 -16.54 6.56
N GLY A 176 -4.02 -17.62 7.10
CA GLY A 176 -4.14 -18.92 6.46
C GLY A 176 -3.43 -18.99 5.11
N VAL A 177 -2.35 -18.23 4.94
CA VAL A 177 -1.54 -18.25 3.71
C VAL A 177 -0.67 -19.50 3.60
N GLY A 178 -0.61 -20.30 4.68
CA GLY A 178 0.12 -21.57 4.74
C GLY A 178 1.57 -21.45 5.20
N PHE A 179 2.00 -20.26 5.65
CA PHE A 179 3.35 -20.05 6.19
C PHE A 179 3.42 -18.85 7.16
N ARG A 180 4.39 -18.87 8.06
CA ARG A 180 4.68 -17.81 9.03
C ARG A 180 5.77 -16.89 8.46
N GLY A 181 5.37 -15.96 7.60
CA GLY A 181 6.32 -15.04 6.94
C GLY A 181 6.57 -13.74 7.69
N ARG A 182 5.63 -13.27 8.52
CA ARG A 182 5.66 -11.94 9.13
C ARG A 182 6.49 -11.91 10.42
N HIS A 183 7.40 -10.94 10.48
CA HIS A 183 8.29 -10.65 11.61
C HIS A 183 7.83 -9.33 12.26
N MET A 184 7.09 -9.40 13.37
CA MET A 184 6.66 -8.20 14.09
C MET A 184 7.87 -7.51 14.69
N ILE A 185 8.02 -6.20 14.44
CA ILE A 185 9.08 -5.40 15.02
C ILE A 185 8.60 -4.85 16.37
N MET A 186 9.29 -5.22 17.44
CA MET A 186 8.96 -4.86 18.82
C MET A 186 9.59 -3.52 19.26
N ALA A 187 10.50 -3.01 18.45
CA ALA A 187 11.24 -1.78 18.72
C ALA A 187 10.41 -0.53 18.38
N ASP A 188 10.51 0.51 19.19
CA ASP A 188 9.95 1.83 18.86
C ASP A 188 10.65 2.47 17.64
N PRO A 189 10.12 3.58 17.08
CA PRO A 189 10.67 4.19 15.87
C PRO A 189 12.16 4.47 15.92
N GLN A 190 12.67 5.00 17.03
CA GLN A 190 14.09 5.32 17.21
C GLN A 190 14.92 4.05 17.38
N GLN A 191 14.49 3.14 18.22
CA GLN A 191 15.18 1.85 18.43
C GLN A 191 15.26 1.02 17.16
N ARG A 192 14.34 1.23 16.21
CA ARG A 192 14.30 0.58 14.91
C ARG A 192 15.25 1.20 13.89
N THR A 193 15.40 2.52 13.89
CA THR A 193 16.13 3.23 12.83
C THR A 193 17.52 3.69 13.23
N ASP A 194 17.72 4.11 14.50
CA ASP A 194 19.01 4.63 14.97
C ASP A 194 20.16 3.62 14.87
N PRO A 195 19.95 2.30 15.10
CA PRO A 195 21.01 1.32 14.89
C PRO A 195 21.53 1.25 13.45
N PHE A 196 20.65 1.44 12.45
CA PHE A 196 21.04 1.55 11.05
C PHE A 196 21.89 2.80 10.81
N VAL A 197 21.42 3.94 11.29
CA VAL A 197 22.13 5.22 11.13
C VAL A 197 23.53 5.13 11.73
N ALA A 198 23.64 4.65 12.97
CA ALA A 198 24.91 4.50 13.66
C ALA A 198 25.88 3.55 12.94
N ASP A 199 25.39 2.41 12.43
CA ASP A 199 26.22 1.46 11.69
C ASP A 199 26.70 2.03 10.35
N ILE A 200 25.81 2.69 9.60
CA ILE A 200 26.15 3.35 8.33
C ILE A 200 27.24 4.40 8.54
N GLU A 201 27.09 5.27 9.55
CA GLU A 201 28.08 6.29 9.89
C GLU A 201 29.42 5.69 10.36
N ALA A 202 29.37 4.63 11.19
CA ALA A 202 30.55 3.90 11.63
C ALA A 202 31.34 3.27 10.47
N ASN A 203 30.66 2.95 9.35
CA ASN A 203 31.27 2.43 8.14
C ASN A 203 31.54 3.51 7.07
N GLY A 204 31.54 4.79 7.45
CA GLY A 204 31.92 5.92 6.60
C GLY A 204 30.81 6.50 5.73
N GLY A 205 29.55 6.14 5.98
CA GLY A 205 28.40 6.80 5.38
C GLY A 205 28.10 8.15 6.02
N GLU A 206 27.36 8.98 5.33
CA GLU A 206 26.95 10.31 5.77
C GLU A 206 25.44 10.52 5.54
N PHE A 207 24.76 11.17 6.48
CA PHE A 207 23.36 11.56 6.33
C PHE A 207 23.21 13.07 6.14
N LEU A 208 22.40 13.46 5.18
CA LEU A 208 21.93 14.83 4.98
C LEU A 208 20.43 14.87 5.37
N PHE A 209 20.14 15.00 6.66
CA PHE A 209 18.79 15.18 7.15
C PHE A 209 18.27 16.60 6.87
N LYS A 210 16.93 16.77 6.85
CA LYS A 210 16.25 18.03 6.53
C LYS A 210 16.69 18.59 5.18
N THR A 211 16.99 17.70 4.25
CA THR A 211 17.54 18.02 2.92
C THR A 211 16.69 17.31 1.87
N LYS A 212 16.00 18.07 1.02
CA LYS A 212 15.19 17.51 -0.05
C LYS A 212 16.03 17.34 -1.32
N ALA A 213 16.03 16.13 -1.86
CA ALA A 213 16.54 15.91 -3.21
C ALA A 213 15.56 16.51 -4.23
N GLU A 214 16.05 17.27 -5.20
CA GLU A 214 15.23 17.95 -6.18
C GLU A 214 15.40 17.41 -7.60
N LYS A 215 16.61 16.98 -7.96
CA LYS A 215 16.93 16.59 -9.32
C LYS A 215 18.07 15.59 -9.39
N ILE A 216 17.97 14.62 -10.31
CA ILE A 216 19.10 13.78 -10.70
C ILE A 216 19.98 14.56 -11.68
N ILE A 217 21.28 14.61 -11.39
CA ILE A 217 22.29 15.20 -12.27
C ILE A 217 22.65 14.15 -13.31
N MET A 218 22.46 14.49 -14.59
CA MET A 218 22.78 13.62 -15.72
C MET A 218 23.95 14.19 -16.51
N GLU A 219 24.95 13.37 -16.84
CA GLU A 219 26.06 13.70 -17.70
C GLU A 219 26.25 12.59 -18.76
N ASP A 220 26.34 12.94 -20.01
CA ASP A 220 26.51 12.01 -21.14
C ASP A 220 25.52 10.84 -21.18
N GLY A 221 24.28 11.07 -20.68
CA GLY A 221 23.23 10.07 -20.64
C GLY A 221 23.32 9.07 -19.48
N ALA A 222 24.22 9.28 -18.54
CA ALA A 222 24.37 8.53 -17.31
C ALA A 222 24.16 9.42 -16.08
N VAL A 223 23.88 8.80 -14.93
CA VAL A 223 23.78 9.52 -13.65
C VAL A 223 25.16 10.03 -13.25
N ALA A 224 25.23 11.28 -12.77
CA ALA A 224 26.41 11.90 -12.19
C ALA A 224 26.17 12.36 -10.73
N GLY A 225 24.93 12.37 -10.23
CA GLY A 225 24.65 12.76 -8.85
C GLY A 225 23.22 13.21 -8.61
N VAL A 226 23.02 13.91 -7.49
CA VAL A 226 21.74 14.47 -7.03
C VAL A 226 21.93 15.91 -6.59
N GLN A 227 21.05 16.80 -7.04
CA GLN A 227 20.95 18.17 -6.57
C GLN A 227 19.92 18.28 -5.46
N THR A 228 20.21 19.08 -4.43
CA THR A 228 19.34 19.27 -3.27
C THR A 228 18.85 20.71 -3.13
N ASP A 229 17.75 20.92 -2.40
CA ASP A 229 17.19 22.23 -2.05
C ASP A 229 18.14 23.07 -1.16
N ALA A 230 19.01 22.41 -0.41
CA ALA A 230 20.04 23.07 0.40
C ALA A 230 21.18 23.68 -0.46
N GLY A 231 21.17 23.44 -1.78
CA GLY A 231 22.22 23.87 -2.69
C GLY A 231 23.48 23.02 -2.56
N ILE A 232 23.34 21.76 -2.18
CA ILE A 232 24.40 20.75 -2.16
C ILE A 232 24.23 19.86 -3.38
N ASP A 233 25.28 19.73 -4.19
CA ASP A 233 25.38 18.73 -5.26
C ASP A 233 26.10 17.50 -4.70
N VAL A 234 25.39 16.38 -4.59
CA VAL A 234 25.95 15.09 -4.18
C VAL A 234 26.35 14.33 -5.44
N MET A 235 27.63 14.37 -5.78
CA MET A 235 28.17 13.72 -6.99
C MET A 235 28.42 12.24 -6.73
N ALA A 236 27.81 11.39 -7.54
CA ALA A 236 27.89 9.94 -7.42
C ALA A 236 27.63 9.26 -8.77
N PRO A 237 28.41 8.24 -9.16
CA PRO A 237 28.18 7.46 -10.37
C PRO A 237 26.97 6.52 -10.27
N ALA A 238 26.41 6.34 -9.07
CA ALA A 238 25.20 5.59 -8.82
C ALA A 238 24.26 6.33 -7.86
N VAL A 239 22.98 6.35 -8.19
CA VAL A 239 21.90 6.94 -7.37
C VAL A 239 20.83 5.89 -7.15
N VAL A 240 20.43 5.68 -5.89
CA VAL A 240 19.31 4.82 -5.50
C VAL A 240 18.17 5.70 -5.00
N VAL A 241 17.05 5.71 -5.70
CA VAL A 241 15.83 6.45 -5.31
C VAL A 241 14.89 5.53 -4.57
N CYS A 242 14.46 5.93 -3.35
CA CYS A 242 13.62 5.14 -2.45
C CYS A 242 12.86 6.05 -1.46
N THR A 243 12.10 7.02 -2.00
CA THR A 243 11.46 8.13 -1.27
C THR A 243 10.07 7.80 -0.71
N GLY A 244 9.54 6.60 -0.99
CA GLY A 244 8.34 6.10 -0.31
C GLY A 244 7.03 6.35 -1.03
N GLY A 245 7.03 6.61 -2.35
CA GLY A 245 5.82 6.78 -3.15
C GLY A 245 5.25 8.20 -3.12
N PHE A 246 3.94 8.33 -3.28
CA PHE A 246 3.26 9.63 -3.44
C PHE A 246 2.01 9.79 -2.55
N GLY A 247 1.98 9.10 -1.39
CA GLY A 247 0.85 9.16 -0.46
C GLY A 247 0.55 10.55 0.10
N GLY A 248 1.53 11.46 0.12
CA GLY A 248 1.38 12.86 0.51
C GLY A 248 1.03 13.82 -0.64
N ASN A 249 0.71 13.33 -1.85
CA ASN A 249 0.46 14.16 -3.03
C ASN A 249 -0.92 13.85 -3.63
N GLU A 250 -1.92 14.66 -3.27
CA GLU A 250 -3.31 14.49 -3.73
C GLU A 250 -3.47 14.60 -5.25
N GLU A 251 -2.70 15.47 -5.92
CA GLU A 251 -2.77 15.64 -7.37
C GLU A 251 -2.31 14.36 -8.07
N MET A 252 -1.20 13.78 -7.62
CA MET A 252 -0.69 12.52 -8.16
C MET A 252 -1.61 11.33 -7.81
N GLN A 253 -2.24 11.33 -6.64
CA GLN A 253 -3.26 10.34 -6.29
C GLN A 253 -4.45 10.42 -7.26
N LEU A 254 -5.00 11.60 -7.49
CA LEU A 254 -6.10 11.80 -8.45
C LEU A 254 -5.73 11.34 -9.86
N GLU A 255 -4.51 11.66 -10.31
CA GLU A 255 -4.03 11.25 -11.64
C GLU A 255 -3.87 9.72 -11.77
N LYS A 256 -3.31 9.06 -10.75
CA LYS A 256 -2.90 7.65 -10.84
C LYS A 256 -3.92 6.67 -10.26
N LEU A 257 -4.71 7.10 -9.26
CA LEU A 257 -5.69 6.26 -8.57
C LEU A 257 -7.14 6.64 -8.92
N ASN A 258 -7.36 7.77 -9.62
CA ASN A 258 -8.67 8.39 -9.86
C ASN A 258 -9.45 8.75 -8.59
N THR A 259 -8.79 8.84 -7.46
CA THR A 259 -9.37 9.21 -6.17
C THR A 259 -8.26 9.71 -5.24
N THR A 260 -8.65 10.39 -4.17
CA THR A 260 -7.74 10.70 -3.06
C THR A 260 -7.91 9.68 -1.96
N VAL A 261 -6.83 9.42 -1.22
CA VAL A 261 -6.82 8.55 -0.04
C VAL A 261 -6.25 9.31 1.14
N PHE A 262 -6.79 9.03 2.31
CA PHE A 262 -6.29 9.64 3.55
C PHE A 262 -4.90 9.06 3.89
N PRO A 263 -3.87 9.90 4.10
CA PRO A 263 -2.53 9.41 4.41
C PRO A 263 -2.44 8.98 5.89
N LEU A 264 -2.41 7.68 6.15
CA LEU A 264 -2.02 7.12 7.46
C LEU A 264 -0.51 7.16 7.65
N GLY A 265 0.24 7.14 6.56
CA GLY A 265 1.69 7.19 6.55
C GLY A 265 2.25 8.60 6.45
N SER A 266 3.57 8.68 6.25
CA SER A 266 4.29 9.95 6.11
C SER A 266 3.83 10.74 4.88
N THR A 267 3.37 11.97 5.10
CA THR A 267 3.04 12.92 4.02
C THR A 267 4.27 13.50 3.33
N LEU A 268 5.48 13.24 3.86
CA LEU A 268 6.74 13.59 3.20
C LEU A 268 7.01 12.74 1.96
N SER A 269 6.30 11.62 1.80
CA SER A 269 6.30 10.81 0.57
C SER A 269 5.40 11.47 -0.48
N ASP A 270 5.91 12.53 -1.12
CA ASP A 270 5.17 13.43 -2.00
C ASP A 270 5.36 13.15 -3.51
N GLY A 271 6.01 12.04 -3.86
CA GLY A 271 6.29 11.66 -5.25
C GLY A 271 7.49 12.36 -5.87
N THR A 272 8.23 13.19 -5.13
CA THR A 272 9.41 13.90 -5.66
C THR A 272 10.43 12.94 -6.25
N GLY A 273 10.76 11.82 -5.58
CA GLY A 273 11.73 10.85 -6.10
C GLY A 273 11.27 10.21 -7.42
N ILE A 274 9.99 9.87 -7.53
CA ILE A 274 9.41 9.36 -8.78
C ILE A 274 9.57 10.39 -9.90
N ASN A 275 9.20 11.65 -9.65
CA ASN A 275 9.33 12.73 -10.63
C ASN A 275 10.80 12.95 -11.05
N MET A 276 11.76 12.91 -10.11
CA MET A 276 13.19 12.99 -10.42
C MET A 276 13.65 11.91 -11.40
N VAL A 277 13.15 10.67 -11.24
CA VAL A 277 13.48 9.57 -12.16
C VAL A 277 12.84 9.78 -13.53
N LEU A 278 11.59 10.26 -13.58
CA LEU A 278 10.91 10.57 -14.85
C LEU A 278 11.61 11.70 -15.60
N ASP A 279 12.03 12.75 -14.91
CA ASP A 279 12.77 13.88 -15.47
C ASP A 279 14.16 13.45 -15.98
N ALA A 280 14.75 12.42 -15.39
CA ALA A 280 15.98 11.79 -15.86
C ALA A 280 15.78 10.83 -17.05
N GLY A 281 14.54 10.75 -17.59
CA GLY A 281 14.18 9.93 -18.74
C GLY A 281 13.61 8.55 -18.40
N GLY A 282 13.28 8.30 -17.15
CA GLY A 282 12.57 7.09 -16.70
C GLY A 282 11.16 7.02 -17.24
N ALA A 283 10.51 5.86 -17.13
CA ALA A 283 9.16 5.64 -17.56
C ALA A 283 8.27 5.20 -16.37
N TRP A 284 7.00 5.56 -16.41
CA TRP A 284 6.00 5.01 -15.50
C TRP A 284 5.83 3.49 -15.68
N ASP A 285 5.65 2.78 -14.58
CA ASP A 285 5.06 1.45 -14.62
C ASP A 285 3.53 1.58 -14.71
N ARG A 286 2.84 0.49 -14.91
CA ARG A 286 1.39 0.51 -15.17
C ARG A 286 0.52 0.08 -13.97
N ASN A 287 1.12 -0.48 -12.94
CA ASN A 287 0.40 -0.93 -11.77
C ASN A 287 0.43 0.17 -10.69
N PHE A 288 -0.76 0.60 -10.26
CA PHE A 288 -0.92 1.54 -9.16
C PHE A 288 -1.97 1.00 -8.21
N ALA A 289 -1.62 0.96 -6.94
CA ALA A 289 -2.49 0.58 -5.85
C ALA A 289 -2.18 1.43 -4.62
N VAL A 290 -2.91 1.23 -3.56
CA VAL A 290 -2.57 1.74 -2.24
C VAL A 290 -2.15 0.59 -1.33
N LEU A 291 -1.16 0.84 -0.49
CA LEU A 291 -0.79 -0.02 0.59
C LEU A 291 -1.63 0.37 1.80
N GLY A 292 -2.60 -0.36 2.06
CA GLY A 292 -3.49 -0.15 3.17
C GLY A 292 -4.88 -0.45 2.72
N ASN A 293 -5.40 -1.55 3.18
CA ASN A 293 -6.81 -1.81 3.19
C ASN A 293 -7.41 -1.28 4.50
N GLU A 294 -6.58 -0.59 5.26
CA GLU A 294 -6.97 0.12 6.46
C GLU A 294 -7.79 1.34 6.06
N CYS A 295 -8.93 1.49 6.68
CA CYS A 295 -9.76 2.67 6.53
C CYS A 295 -9.32 3.71 7.52
N GLY A 296 -9.21 4.96 7.10
CA GLY A 296 -9.07 6.08 8.02
C GLY A 296 -10.45 6.50 8.52
N ALA A 297 -10.62 6.71 9.82
CA ALA A 297 -11.73 7.49 10.30
C ALA A 297 -11.58 8.93 9.78
N VAL A 298 -12.68 9.56 9.38
CA VAL A 298 -12.65 10.96 8.95
C VAL A 298 -12.50 11.85 10.17
N SER A 299 -11.28 12.09 10.60
CA SER A 299 -11.00 13.09 11.60
C SER A 299 -10.40 14.33 10.93
N LYS A 300 -11.06 15.45 11.02
CA LYS A 300 -10.51 16.73 10.56
C LYS A 300 -9.30 17.20 11.39
N ALA A 301 -9.11 16.62 12.55
CA ALA A 301 -8.00 16.90 13.45
C ALA A 301 -6.79 15.98 13.23
N THR A 302 -6.96 14.86 12.52
CA THR A 302 -5.90 13.88 12.33
C THR A 302 -5.15 14.21 11.04
N THR A 303 -4.08 14.92 11.20
CA THR A 303 -3.04 14.98 10.18
C THR A 303 -2.06 13.87 10.51
N SER A 304 -1.46 13.21 9.61
CA SER A 304 -0.42 12.19 9.69
C SER A 304 0.05 11.75 11.11
N PRO A 305 0.31 10.46 11.38
CA PRO A 305 0.88 9.95 12.64
C PRO A 305 2.20 10.62 13.05
N PHE A 306 2.75 11.47 12.21
CA PHE A 306 4.01 12.19 12.43
C PHE A 306 3.82 13.64 12.90
N THR A 307 2.59 14.06 13.22
CA THR A 307 2.31 15.37 13.80
C THR A 307 2.04 15.25 15.31
N GLU A 308 2.37 16.32 16.06
CA GLU A 308 2.12 16.37 17.53
C GLU A 308 0.63 16.24 17.88
N ASP A 309 -0.27 16.49 16.92
CA ASP A 309 -1.71 16.42 17.08
C ASP A 309 -2.30 15.06 16.64
N TYR A 310 -1.47 14.04 16.40
CA TYR A 310 -1.92 12.73 16.03
C TYR A 310 -2.66 12.04 17.17
N HIS A 311 -3.96 12.03 17.07
CA HIS A 311 -4.80 11.11 17.83
C HIS A 311 -4.88 9.78 17.08
N ASN A 312 -4.54 8.70 17.76
CA ASN A 312 -4.53 7.37 17.18
C ASN A 312 -5.94 6.98 16.70
N THR A 313 -6.21 7.15 15.41
CA THR A 313 -7.47 6.71 14.80
C THR A 313 -7.57 5.19 14.71
N ASN A 314 -6.51 4.45 15.06
CA ASN A 314 -6.48 2.99 15.02
C ASN A 314 -7.54 2.37 15.93
N GLU A 315 -7.90 3.02 17.02
CA GLU A 315 -8.97 2.55 17.91
C GLU A 315 -10.32 2.51 17.20
N HIS A 316 -10.59 3.45 16.30
CA HIS A 316 -11.79 3.47 15.49
C HIS A 316 -11.74 2.51 14.29
N LEU A 317 -10.54 2.17 13.82
CA LEU A 317 -10.37 1.13 12.80
C LEU A 317 -10.91 -0.21 13.28
N GLY A 318 -10.92 -0.46 14.57
CA GLY A 318 -11.51 -1.63 15.17
C GLY A 318 -12.91 -1.92 14.64
N TYR A 319 -13.79 -0.95 14.57
CA TYR A 319 -15.15 -1.15 14.09
C TYR A 319 -15.24 -1.57 12.61
N TRP A 320 -14.35 -1.08 11.77
CA TRP A 320 -14.24 -1.54 10.39
C TRP A 320 -13.73 -2.98 10.32
N LEU A 321 -12.76 -3.34 11.11
CA LEU A 321 -12.12 -4.65 11.04
C LEU A 321 -13.01 -5.81 11.51
N PHE A 322 -14.14 -5.52 12.17
CA PHE A 322 -14.95 -6.54 12.85
C PHE A 322 -16.07 -7.16 12.02
N GLY A 323 -16.23 -6.72 10.78
CA GLY A 323 -17.24 -7.28 9.92
C GLY A 323 -18.68 -6.93 10.32
N GLY A 324 -18.91 -5.74 10.87
CA GLY A 324 -20.23 -5.17 11.12
C GLY A 324 -21.08 -5.05 9.85
N LEU A 325 -22.07 -4.20 9.84
CA LEU A 325 -22.82 -3.84 8.64
C LEU A 325 -22.15 -2.63 7.98
N TYR A 326 -21.66 -2.78 6.75
CA TYR A 326 -21.02 -1.70 5.98
C TYR A 326 -21.94 -1.21 4.89
N THR A 327 -22.05 0.11 4.78
CA THR A 327 -22.82 0.73 3.70
C THR A 327 -21.99 1.78 2.97
N ASP A 328 -22.32 1.98 1.71
CA ASP A 328 -21.81 3.04 0.86
C ASP A 328 -22.52 4.40 1.13
N PRO A 329 -22.19 5.48 0.41
CA PRO A 329 -22.80 6.80 0.60
C PRO A 329 -24.30 6.88 0.30
N VAL A 330 -24.92 5.86 -0.29
CA VAL A 330 -26.38 5.81 -0.45
C VAL A 330 -27.06 4.93 0.59
N GLY A 331 -26.29 4.26 1.44
CA GLY A 331 -26.79 3.38 2.49
C GLY A 331 -27.01 1.93 2.04
N GLU A 332 -26.43 1.50 0.92
CA GLU A 332 -26.48 0.11 0.43
C GLU A 332 -25.21 -0.64 0.82
N ARG A 333 -25.31 -1.94 1.07
CA ARG A 333 -24.14 -2.80 1.25
C ARG A 333 -23.35 -2.89 -0.06
N PHE A 334 -22.03 -3.02 0.03
CA PHE A 334 -21.15 -3.04 -1.16
C PHE A 334 -20.06 -4.13 -1.12
N ILE A 335 -19.97 -4.89 -0.03
CA ILE A 335 -18.96 -5.95 0.17
C ILE A 335 -19.48 -7.02 1.14
N SER A 336 -18.89 -8.22 1.09
CA SER A 336 -19.03 -9.21 2.17
C SER A 336 -18.13 -8.81 3.34
N GLU A 337 -18.70 -8.27 4.38
CA GLU A 337 -17.98 -7.76 5.55
C GLU A 337 -17.23 -8.87 6.31
N GLY A 338 -17.75 -10.12 6.24
CA GLY A 338 -17.04 -11.28 6.79
C GLY A 338 -15.67 -11.50 6.18
N LYS A 339 -15.48 -11.17 4.90
CA LYS A 339 -14.16 -11.24 4.26
C LYS A 339 -13.19 -10.17 4.78
N VAL A 340 -13.69 -8.99 5.12
CA VAL A 340 -12.87 -7.98 5.80
C VAL A 340 -12.45 -8.49 7.18
N ALA A 341 -13.37 -9.07 7.96
CA ALA A 341 -13.05 -9.64 9.26
C ALA A 341 -12.05 -10.82 9.20
N GLN A 342 -12.09 -11.61 8.13
CA GLN A 342 -11.12 -12.69 7.91
C GLN A 342 -9.74 -12.19 7.49
N PHE A 343 -9.67 -11.10 6.74
CA PHE A 343 -8.43 -10.54 6.17
C PHE A 343 -8.38 -9.02 6.36
N PRO A 344 -8.38 -8.53 7.60
CA PRO A 344 -8.70 -7.14 7.90
C PRO A 344 -7.73 -6.11 7.32
N LEU A 345 -6.48 -6.45 7.10
CA LEU A 345 -5.49 -5.55 6.49
C LEU A 345 -5.22 -5.85 5.00
N ALA A 346 -6.04 -6.72 4.39
CA ALA A 346 -5.81 -7.16 3.02
C ALA A 346 -7.07 -7.14 2.15
N VAL A 347 -8.25 -7.08 2.73
CA VAL A 347 -9.53 -7.12 2.00
C VAL A 347 -10.40 -5.93 2.39
N GLY A 348 -11.05 -5.33 1.41
CA GLY A 348 -11.99 -4.22 1.61
C GLY A 348 -11.49 -2.89 1.05
N GLY A 349 -10.18 -2.63 1.05
CA GLY A 349 -9.61 -1.35 0.60
C GLY A 349 -10.00 -0.98 -0.83
N GLU A 350 -9.91 -1.92 -1.77
CA GLU A 350 -10.32 -1.69 -3.16
C GLU A 350 -11.83 -1.44 -3.32
N ALA A 351 -12.65 -2.10 -2.49
CA ALA A 351 -14.08 -1.85 -2.48
C ALA A 351 -14.40 -0.46 -1.91
N LEU A 352 -13.69 -0.05 -0.85
CA LEU A 352 -13.82 1.26 -0.26
C LEU A 352 -13.31 2.37 -1.19
N LEU A 353 -12.19 2.16 -1.90
CA LEU A 353 -11.70 3.07 -2.94
C LEU A 353 -12.76 3.31 -4.00
N ARG A 354 -13.46 2.25 -4.43
CA ARG A 354 -14.55 2.36 -5.41
C ARG A 354 -15.79 3.07 -4.83
N ALA A 355 -16.14 2.82 -3.57
CA ALA A 355 -17.26 3.49 -2.90
C ALA A 355 -16.94 4.94 -2.56
N GLY A 356 -15.66 5.28 -2.39
CA GLY A 356 -15.17 6.60 -2.01
C GLY A 356 -15.33 6.92 -0.53
N LYS A 357 -16.34 6.31 0.12
CA LYS A 357 -16.66 6.47 1.53
C LYS A 357 -17.52 5.28 1.97
N ALA A 358 -17.45 4.93 3.25
CA ALA A 358 -18.30 3.90 3.84
C ALA A 358 -18.77 4.29 5.24
N TYR A 359 -19.83 3.63 5.70
CA TYR A 359 -20.35 3.78 7.03
C TYR A 359 -20.46 2.40 7.68
N VAL A 360 -19.93 2.25 8.89
CA VAL A 360 -20.14 1.08 9.72
C VAL A 360 -21.32 1.34 10.63
N ILE A 361 -22.36 0.53 10.47
CA ILE A 361 -23.61 0.64 11.22
C ILE A 361 -23.66 -0.46 12.27
N MET A 362 -23.95 -0.11 13.52
CA MET A 362 -24.04 -1.05 14.63
C MET A 362 -25.11 -0.66 15.63
N ASP A 363 -25.55 -1.61 16.42
CA ASP A 363 -26.42 -1.38 17.56
C ASP A 363 -25.65 -1.39 18.88
N ASP A 364 -26.36 -1.16 19.99
CA ASP A 364 -25.73 -1.08 21.30
C ASP A 364 -25.12 -2.42 21.75
N ASP A 365 -25.72 -3.54 21.39
CA ASP A 365 -25.17 -4.86 21.74
C ASP A 365 -23.79 -5.07 21.11
N TYR A 366 -23.65 -4.68 19.83
CA TYR A 366 -22.37 -4.75 19.14
C TYR A 366 -21.36 -3.77 19.72
N TYR A 367 -21.77 -2.51 19.92
CA TYR A 367 -20.90 -1.45 20.44
C TYR A 367 -20.37 -1.81 21.83
N GLN A 368 -21.24 -2.28 22.72
CA GLN A 368 -20.87 -2.68 24.08
C GLN A 368 -20.00 -3.94 24.10
N ALA A 369 -20.33 -4.94 23.27
CA ALA A 369 -19.56 -6.17 23.22
C ALA A 369 -18.12 -5.93 22.77
N VAL A 370 -17.91 -5.08 21.75
CA VAL A 370 -16.58 -4.73 21.28
C VAL A 370 -15.76 -4.07 22.39
N GLN A 371 -16.33 -3.15 23.15
CA GLN A 371 -15.63 -2.46 24.24
C GLN A 371 -15.34 -3.34 25.45
N ASN A 372 -16.28 -4.16 25.86
CA ASN A 372 -16.20 -4.91 27.12
C ASN A 372 -15.54 -6.28 26.97
N GLU A 373 -15.76 -6.96 25.86
CA GLU A 373 -15.33 -8.33 25.64
C GLU A 373 -14.17 -8.39 24.64
N GLY A 374 -13.94 -7.28 23.93
CA GLY A 374 -13.04 -7.22 22.81
C GLY A 374 -13.62 -7.91 21.57
N ILE A 375 -12.93 -7.70 20.50
CA ILE A 375 -13.25 -8.15 19.13
C ILE A 375 -13.62 -9.62 19.04
N TYR A 376 -12.87 -10.44 19.75
CA TYR A 376 -12.90 -11.90 19.59
C TYR A 376 -14.08 -12.56 20.24
N ALA A 377 -14.44 -12.07 21.40
CA ALA A 377 -15.55 -12.65 22.13
C ALA A 377 -16.86 -12.47 21.36
N TYR A 378 -17.01 -11.33 20.67
CA TYR A 378 -18.20 -11.04 19.89
C TYR A 378 -18.28 -11.80 18.57
N LEU A 379 -17.16 -11.97 17.85
CA LEU A 379 -17.15 -12.62 16.54
C LEU A 379 -16.91 -14.13 16.59
N GLY A 380 -16.52 -14.69 17.76
CA GLY A 380 -16.04 -16.08 17.85
C GLY A 380 -14.72 -16.20 17.09
N GLU A 381 -13.90 -17.12 17.28
CA GLU A 381 -12.56 -17.32 16.73
C GLU A 381 -12.32 -16.69 15.31
N PRO A 382 -12.15 -15.43 15.08
CA PRO A 382 -11.72 -15.09 13.76
C PRO A 382 -10.31 -14.70 13.76
N ALA A 383 -9.59 -14.23 13.73
CA ALA A 383 -8.28 -13.81 13.40
C ALA A 383 -7.33 -13.95 14.59
N ALA A 384 -6.62 -15.05 14.62
CA ALA A 384 -5.55 -15.31 15.58
C ALA A 384 -4.49 -14.17 15.64
N TRP A 385 -4.41 -13.34 14.61
CA TRP A 385 -3.44 -12.23 14.55
C TRP A 385 -3.78 -11.07 15.48
N VAL A 386 -5.06 -10.80 15.74
CA VAL A 386 -5.45 -9.78 16.70
C VAL A 386 -5.27 -10.27 18.15
N ALA A 387 -5.17 -11.61 18.39
CA ALA A 387 -4.85 -12.17 19.70
C ALA A 387 -3.41 -11.89 20.17
N GLY A 388 -2.55 -11.43 19.27
CA GLY A 388 -1.22 -10.96 19.60
C GLY A 388 -1.20 -9.47 19.94
N GLU A 389 -0.03 -8.88 19.92
CA GLU A 389 0.21 -7.47 20.28
C GLU A 389 -0.50 -6.47 19.36
N ALA A 390 -0.90 -6.85 18.15
CA ALA A 390 -1.77 -6.05 17.31
C ALA A 390 -3.11 -5.71 17.97
N ALA A 391 -3.55 -6.48 18.96
CA ALA A 391 -4.72 -6.14 19.78
C ALA A 391 -4.60 -4.76 20.44
N GLY A 392 -3.40 -4.32 20.77
CA GLY A 392 -3.15 -3.00 21.35
C GLY A 392 -3.35 -1.83 20.38
N TYR A 393 -3.24 -2.08 19.06
CA TYR A 393 -3.45 -1.04 18.04
C TYR A 393 -4.91 -0.74 17.76
N TYR A 394 -5.80 -1.74 17.98
CA TYR A 394 -7.20 -1.67 17.59
C TYR A 394 -8.15 -1.92 18.78
N ASN A 395 -7.64 -1.80 19.99
CA ASN A 395 -8.40 -2.14 21.19
C ASN A 395 -9.26 -0.96 21.64
N VAL A 396 -10.52 -0.96 21.24
CA VAL A 396 -11.53 -0.09 21.84
C VAL A 396 -11.87 -0.67 23.20
N THR A 397 -11.67 0.11 24.26
CA THR A 397 -12.00 -0.26 25.64
C THR A 397 -13.08 0.65 26.19
N PRO A 398 -13.76 0.30 27.31
CA PRO A 398 -14.73 1.19 27.95
C PRO A 398 -14.14 2.55 28.34
N GLU A 399 -12.84 2.60 28.65
CA GLU A 399 -12.16 3.82 29.06
C GLU A 399 -11.91 4.78 27.90
N ASN A 400 -11.55 4.27 26.72
CA ASN A 400 -11.25 5.09 25.55
C ASN A 400 -12.43 5.24 24.57
N GLY A 401 -13.28 4.24 24.46
CA GLY A 401 -14.33 4.19 23.44
C GLY A 401 -15.35 5.32 23.55
N GLU A 402 -15.79 5.68 24.77
CA GLU A 402 -16.75 6.79 24.95
C GLU A 402 -16.11 8.15 24.66
N ILE A 403 -14.84 8.35 25.05
CA ILE A 403 -14.10 9.59 24.75
C ILE A 403 -13.98 9.77 23.24
N HIS A 404 -13.53 8.74 22.55
CA HIS A 404 -13.36 8.76 21.09
C HIS A 404 -14.69 8.89 20.34
N LEU A 405 -15.77 8.27 20.84
CA LEU A 405 -17.11 8.44 20.28
C LEU A 405 -17.56 9.91 20.37
N GLN A 406 -17.37 10.56 21.52
CA GLN A 406 -17.76 11.96 21.69
C GLN A 406 -16.94 12.88 20.76
N GLU A 407 -15.63 12.66 20.67
CA GLU A 407 -14.77 13.39 19.72
C GLU A 407 -15.23 13.17 18.26
N ALA A 408 -15.54 11.95 17.88
CA ALA A 408 -16.03 11.60 16.55
C ALA A 408 -17.36 12.28 16.22
N ILE A 409 -18.28 12.35 17.19
CA ILE A 409 -19.57 13.05 17.04
C ILE A 409 -19.34 14.55 16.90
N GLU A 410 -18.50 15.15 17.75
CA GLU A 410 -18.18 16.59 17.68
C GLU A 410 -17.52 16.96 16.35
N GLN A 411 -16.71 16.08 15.80
CA GLN A 411 -16.06 16.27 14.50
C GLN A 411 -16.96 15.92 13.30
N GLY A 412 -18.12 15.28 13.55
CA GLY A 412 -19.15 15.01 12.54
C GLY A 412 -18.90 13.78 11.67
N TRP A 413 -18.07 12.82 12.13
CA TRP A 413 -17.87 11.53 11.43
C TRP A 413 -18.41 10.32 12.19
N ALA A 414 -19.08 10.53 13.30
CA ALA A 414 -19.88 9.53 13.99
C ALA A 414 -21.26 10.08 14.40
N VAL A 415 -22.23 9.20 14.53
CA VAL A 415 -23.58 9.50 15.02
C VAL A 415 -23.99 8.42 16.00
N LYS A 416 -24.61 8.84 17.11
CA LYS A 416 -25.35 7.99 18.05
C LYS A 416 -26.80 8.45 18.04
N ALA A 417 -27.72 7.54 17.81
CA ALA A 417 -29.13 7.87 17.62
C ALA A 417 -30.05 6.78 18.21
N ASP A 418 -31.31 7.14 18.46
CA ASP A 418 -32.30 6.20 18.98
C ASP A 418 -32.95 5.34 17.86
N THR A 419 -32.83 5.78 16.60
CA THR A 419 -33.42 5.10 15.44
C THR A 419 -32.46 5.07 14.25
N ILE A 420 -32.65 4.06 13.38
CA ILE A 420 -31.91 3.97 12.09
C ILE A 420 -32.26 5.14 11.16
N ALA A 421 -33.52 5.63 11.22
CA ALA A 421 -33.96 6.78 10.43
C ALA A 421 -33.17 8.07 10.78
N GLU A 422 -32.86 8.30 12.06
CA GLU A 422 -32.04 9.42 12.49
C GLU A 422 -30.60 9.32 11.97
N ILE A 423 -30.02 8.10 11.92
CA ILE A 423 -28.71 7.89 11.28
C ILE A 423 -28.79 8.15 9.78
N ALA A 424 -29.84 7.65 9.12
CA ALA A 424 -30.07 7.85 7.69
C ALA A 424 -30.20 9.35 7.35
N GLU A 425 -30.89 10.13 8.17
CA GLU A 425 -30.99 11.57 8.01
C GLU A 425 -29.65 12.27 8.24
N ALA A 426 -28.92 11.91 9.30
CA ALA A 426 -27.67 12.57 9.68
C ALA A 426 -26.56 12.45 8.62
N PHE A 427 -26.49 11.32 7.94
CA PHE A 427 -25.47 11.03 6.92
C PHE A 427 -26.00 11.03 5.48
N ASP A 428 -27.28 11.37 5.26
CA ASP A 428 -27.94 11.35 3.94
C ASP A 428 -27.85 9.95 3.26
N LEU A 429 -28.30 8.92 3.98
CA LEU A 429 -28.25 7.52 3.53
C LEU A 429 -29.65 6.97 3.20
N PRO A 430 -30.23 7.34 2.04
CA PRO A 430 -31.63 7.09 1.73
C PRO A 430 -32.04 5.61 1.67
N ALA A 431 -31.09 4.70 1.45
CA ALA A 431 -31.37 3.26 1.41
C ALA A 431 -31.18 2.56 2.77
N LEU A 432 -30.64 3.24 3.80
CA LEU A 432 -30.16 2.61 5.02
C LEU A 432 -31.24 1.80 5.77
N GLU A 433 -32.43 2.36 5.94
CA GLU A 433 -33.51 1.65 6.67
C GLU A 433 -33.85 0.32 5.99
N LYS A 434 -33.93 0.32 4.65
CA LYS A 434 -34.20 -0.91 3.89
C LYS A 434 -33.04 -1.90 3.95
N THR A 435 -31.82 -1.39 3.93
CA THR A 435 -30.60 -2.21 4.06
C THR A 435 -30.57 -2.90 5.43
N VAL A 436 -30.82 -2.18 6.52
CA VAL A 436 -30.89 -2.76 7.88
C VAL A 436 -32.00 -3.79 8.00
N GLU A 437 -33.19 -3.52 7.44
CA GLU A 437 -34.31 -4.50 7.43
C GLU A 437 -33.89 -5.80 6.75
N ASN A 438 -33.30 -5.74 5.55
CA ASN A 438 -32.84 -6.90 4.80
C ASN A 438 -31.73 -7.64 5.55
N TYR A 439 -30.74 -6.90 6.06
CA TYR A 439 -29.62 -7.47 6.80
C TYR A 439 -30.09 -8.21 8.07
N ASN A 440 -31.01 -7.63 8.83
CA ASN A 440 -31.59 -8.26 10.01
C ASN A 440 -32.33 -9.56 9.67
N ARG A 441 -33.02 -9.61 8.51
CA ARG A 441 -33.62 -10.85 8.01
C ARG A 441 -32.56 -11.92 7.72
N TYR A 442 -31.42 -11.57 7.15
CA TYR A 442 -30.32 -12.51 6.93
C TYR A 442 -29.75 -13.01 8.25
N CYS A 443 -29.64 -12.14 9.26
CA CYS A 443 -29.22 -12.56 10.59
C CYS A 443 -30.20 -13.57 11.22
N GLU A 444 -31.52 -13.40 11.03
CA GLU A 444 -32.56 -14.32 11.52
C GLU A 444 -32.54 -15.68 10.81
N THR A 445 -32.31 -15.68 9.51
CA THR A 445 -32.26 -16.93 8.72
C THR A 445 -30.89 -17.61 8.79
N GLY A 446 -29.84 -16.90 9.19
CA GLY A 446 -28.45 -17.37 9.15
C GLY A 446 -27.87 -17.47 7.73
N VAL A 447 -28.55 -16.87 6.73
CA VAL A 447 -28.14 -16.90 5.31
C VAL A 447 -28.14 -15.49 4.74
N ASP A 448 -26.98 -15.00 4.38
CA ASP A 448 -26.83 -13.75 3.63
C ASP A 448 -27.02 -14.02 2.13
N GLU A 449 -28.16 -13.63 1.60
CA GLU A 449 -28.54 -13.83 0.19
C GLU A 449 -27.86 -12.85 -0.77
N GLU A 450 -27.26 -11.76 -0.27
CA GLU A 450 -26.64 -10.72 -1.10
C GLU A 450 -25.14 -10.97 -1.33
N TYR A 451 -24.38 -11.18 -0.25
CA TYR A 451 -22.92 -11.23 -0.30
C TYR A 451 -22.34 -12.52 0.28
N GLY A 452 -23.17 -13.43 0.77
CA GLY A 452 -22.72 -14.71 1.31
C GLY A 452 -21.84 -14.57 2.57
N LYS A 453 -22.10 -13.55 3.39
CA LYS A 453 -21.43 -13.36 4.68
C LYS A 453 -21.71 -14.58 5.56
N GLU A 454 -20.67 -15.16 6.12
CA GLU A 454 -20.76 -16.36 6.93
C GLU A 454 -21.66 -16.15 8.17
N ALA A 455 -22.45 -17.15 8.53
CA ALA A 455 -23.48 -17.04 9.57
C ALA A 455 -22.95 -16.54 10.93
N HIS A 456 -21.73 -16.91 11.31
CA HIS A 456 -21.14 -16.47 12.58
C HIS A 456 -20.79 -14.98 12.61
N PHE A 457 -20.62 -14.34 11.45
CA PHE A 457 -20.43 -12.89 11.32
C PHE A 457 -21.74 -12.11 11.18
N LEU A 458 -22.89 -12.80 11.02
CA LEU A 458 -24.19 -12.13 10.92
C LEU A 458 -24.64 -11.69 12.31
N LYS A 459 -24.46 -10.42 12.62
CA LYS A 459 -24.87 -9.77 13.87
C LYS A 459 -25.94 -8.73 13.56
N ALA A 460 -27.13 -8.92 14.12
CA ALA A 460 -28.28 -8.07 13.82
C ALA A 460 -28.09 -6.64 14.37
N VAL A 461 -28.68 -5.66 13.70
CA VAL A 461 -28.71 -4.25 14.12
C VAL A 461 -30.14 -3.95 14.58
N LYS A 462 -30.44 -4.17 15.88
CA LYS A 462 -31.83 -4.14 16.43
C LYS A 462 -32.01 -3.31 17.68
N ASN A 463 -30.99 -3.19 18.52
CA ASN A 463 -31.12 -2.65 19.87
C ASN A 463 -30.53 -1.24 19.96
N ALA A 464 -31.40 -0.25 20.19
CA ALA A 464 -30.97 1.13 20.39
C ALA A 464 -30.16 1.31 21.70
N PRO A 465 -29.27 2.31 21.78
CA PRO A 465 -28.95 3.25 20.70
C PRO A 465 -28.19 2.62 19.55
N PHE A 466 -28.33 3.23 18.36
CA PHE A 466 -27.59 2.85 17.16
C PHE A 466 -26.42 3.79 16.96
N TYR A 467 -25.38 3.26 16.31
CA TYR A 467 -24.15 3.99 16.03
C TYR A 467 -23.79 3.87 14.55
N ALA A 468 -23.27 4.92 13.99
CA ALA A 468 -22.66 4.92 12.68
C ALA A 468 -21.34 5.67 12.70
N PHE A 469 -20.32 5.10 12.04
CA PHE A 469 -19.00 5.71 11.86
C PHE A 469 -18.69 5.84 10.39
N GLU A 470 -18.27 7.03 9.96
CA GLU A 470 -17.84 7.31 8.60
C GLU A 470 -16.36 6.93 8.42
N TYR A 471 -16.06 6.20 7.34
CA TYR A 471 -14.71 5.82 6.95
C TYR A 471 -14.39 6.26 5.53
N VAL A 472 -13.16 6.66 5.30
CA VAL A 472 -12.62 6.98 3.99
C VAL A 472 -11.49 6.01 3.62
N PRO A 473 -11.22 5.83 2.32
CA PRO A 473 -10.03 5.13 1.89
C PRO A 473 -8.78 5.78 2.47
N SER A 474 -7.88 4.97 2.99
CA SER A 474 -6.62 5.45 3.55
C SER A 474 -5.46 4.57 3.12
N CYS A 475 -4.24 5.05 3.26
CA CYS A 475 -3.06 4.28 2.94
C CYS A 475 -1.85 4.65 3.79
N TRP A 476 -1.05 3.65 4.09
CA TRP A 476 0.30 3.84 4.63
C TRP A 476 1.28 4.30 3.56
N SER A 477 1.10 3.84 2.33
CA SER A 477 1.92 4.18 1.17
C SER A 477 1.15 3.91 -0.11
N THR A 478 1.53 4.56 -1.19
CA THR A 478 1.13 4.16 -2.54
C THR A 478 2.05 3.07 -3.05
N ASN A 479 1.50 2.14 -3.82
CA ASN A 479 2.25 1.14 -4.57
C ASN A 479 2.17 1.48 -6.05
N GLY A 480 3.29 1.43 -6.71
CA GLY A 480 3.39 1.86 -8.09
C GLY A 480 4.25 3.11 -8.22
N GLY A 481 4.91 3.22 -9.32
CA GLY A 481 5.86 4.29 -9.59
C GLY A 481 6.55 4.06 -10.92
N VAL A 482 7.84 4.23 -10.94
CA VAL A 482 8.63 4.07 -12.17
C VAL A 482 8.91 2.61 -12.49
N LYS A 483 9.06 2.35 -13.77
CA LYS A 483 9.40 1.05 -14.28
C LYS A 483 10.90 0.77 -14.09
N VAL A 484 11.19 -0.44 -13.61
CA VAL A 484 12.55 -0.94 -13.47
C VAL A 484 12.72 -2.29 -14.16
N ASP A 485 13.96 -2.64 -14.46
CA ASP A 485 14.30 -3.98 -14.93
C ASP A 485 14.50 -4.96 -13.74
N SER A 486 14.90 -6.20 -14.03
CA SER A 486 15.12 -7.23 -13.00
C SER A 486 16.32 -6.94 -12.08
N HIS A 487 17.08 -5.89 -12.34
CA HIS A 487 18.25 -5.42 -11.58
C HIS A 487 17.99 -4.09 -10.85
N LEU A 488 16.70 -3.71 -10.67
CA LEU A 488 16.28 -2.45 -10.07
C LEU A 488 16.79 -1.19 -10.78
N ARG A 489 17.26 -1.29 -12.03
CA ARG A 489 17.68 -0.12 -12.81
C ARG A 489 16.45 0.54 -13.42
N ALA A 490 16.31 1.86 -13.26
CA ALA A 490 15.27 2.61 -13.95
C ALA A 490 15.39 2.42 -15.46
N VAL A 491 14.26 2.24 -16.15
CA VAL A 491 14.23 2.09 -17.60
C VAL A 491 13.44 3.22 -18.26
N ASN A 492 13.85 3.57 -19.46
CA ASN A 492 13.13 4.55 -20.28
C ASN A 492 11.93 3.91 -21.02
N ALA A 493 11.22 4.70 -21.83
CA ALA A 493 10.06 4.25 -22.61
C ALA A 493 10.36 3.09 -23.58
N GLU A 494 11.60 2.95 -24.03
CA GLU A 494 12.09 1.87 -24.89
C GLU A 494 12.58 0.64 -24.08
N ASN A 495 12.35 0.60 -22.77
CA ASN A 495 12.85 -0.42 -21.83
C ASN A 495 14.38 -0.55 -21.77
N LYS A 496 15.10 0.53 -22.00
CA LYS A 496 16.56 0.58 -21.84
C LYS A 496 16.89 1.14 -20.46
N ALA A 497 17.79 0.46 -19.76
CA ALA A 497 18.24 0.91 -18.46
C ALA A 497 18.99 2.26 -18.57
N ILE A 498 18.72 3.15 -17.61
CA ILE A 498 19.44 4.41 -17.43
C ILE A 498 20.69 4.10 -16.60
N PRO A 499 21.90 4.30 -17.14
CA PRO A 499 23.13 3.94 -16.44
C PRO A 499 23.28 4.68 -15.11
N GLY A 500 23.55 3.93 -14.04
CA GLY A 500 23.75 4.47 -12.70
C GLY A 500 22.47 4.83 -11.93
N LEU A 501 21.27 4.69 -12.52
CA LEU A 501 20.00 5.03 -11.86
C LEU A 501 19.26 3.78 -11.41
N TYR A 502 19.09 3.65 -10.10
CA TYR A 502 18.38 2.54 -9.46
C TYR A 502 17.16 3.05 -8.67
N VAL A 503 16.12 2.23 -8.57
CA VAL A 503 14.92 2.56 -7.79
C VAL A 503 14.51 1.35 -6.95
N ALA A 504 14.39 1.54 -5.64
CA ALA A 504 14.01 0.51 -4.69
C ALA A 504 12.80 0.93 -3.84
N GLY A 505 12.25 0.02 -3.08
CA GLY A 505 11.03 0.28 -2.29
C GLY A 505 9.82 0.51 -3.17
N VAL A 506 8.88 1.33 -2.68
CA VAL A 506 7.58 1.56 -3.34
C VAL A 506 7.62 2.59 -4.47
N ASP A 507 8.73 3.27 -4.68
CA ASP A 507 8.92 4.17 -5.83
C ASP A 507 9.00 3.41 -7.16
N GLN A 508 9.31 2.12 -7.14
CA GLN A 508 9.21 1.23 -8.29
C GLN A 508 7.88 0.50 -8.33
N GLY A 509 7.27 0.39 -9.50
CA GLY A 509 5.97 -0.21 -9.70
C GLY A 509 5.97 -1.71 -10.00
N SER A 510 7.16 -2.32 -10.10
CA SER A 510 7.28 -3.58 -10.83
C SER A 510 7.04 -4.85 -10.00
N VAL A 511 7.04 -4.77 -8.66
CA VAL A 511 6.85 -5.95 -7.78
C VAL A 511 5.58 -5.91 -6.93
N TYR A 512 4.82 -4.82 -6.97
CA TYR A 512 3.62 -4.66 -6.17
C TYR A 512 2.39 -5.02 -6.98
N SER A 513 1.59 -5.96 -6.46
CA SER A 513 0.36 -6.42 -7.09
C SER A 513 -0.79 -5.42 -6.92
N VAL A 514 -1.71 -5.44 -7.87
CA VAL A 514 -3.01 -4.77 -7.79
C VAL A 514 -4.10 -5.83 -7.99
N PRO A 515 -4.94 -6.12 -6.98
CA PRO A 515 -4.90 -5.61 -5.60
C PRO A 515 -3.62 -5.99 -4.84
N TYR A 516 -3.38 -5.33 -3.70
CA TYR A 516 -2.22 -5.60 -2.87
C TYR A 516 -2.25 -7.03 -2.29
N TYR A 517 -1.08 -7.59 -2.02
CA TYR A 517 -0.93 -8.95 -1.50
C TYR A 517 -1.64 -9.17 -0.16
N THR A 518 -2.22 -10.35 0.02
CA THR A 518 -2.89 -10.73 1.28
C THR A 518 -1.94 -11.20 2.38
N ASN A 519 -0.67 -11.47 2.08
CA ASN A 519 0.33 -11.74 3.11
C ASN A 519 0.85 -10.42 3.69
N GLU A 520 0.46 -10.16 4.90
CA GLU A 520 0.76 -8.95 5.65
C GLU A 520 2.27 -8.69 5.78
N GLY A 521 2.66 -7.40 5.75
CA GLY A 521 4.08 -7.01 5.81
C GLY A 521 4.86 -7.23 4.51
N SER A 522 4.20 -7.65 3.41
CA SER A 522 4.87 -7.87 2.13
C SER A 522 5.49 -6.58 1.54
N SER A 523 4.86 -5.42 1.70
CA SER A 523 5.42 -4.17 1.20
C SER A 523 6.74 -3.81 1.88
N VAL A 524 6.77 -3.84 3.20
CA VAL A 524 8.01 -3.54 3.94
C VAL A 524 9.06 -4.62 3.74
N GLY A 525 8.65 -5.90 3.62
CA GLY A 525 9.55 -6.99 3.28
C GLY A 525 10.20 -6.81 1.91
N LEU A 526 9.41 -6.48 0.89
CA LEU A 526 9.91 -6.16 -0.46
C LEU A 526 10.76 -4.88 -0.48
N ALA A 527 10.43 -3.88 0.33
CA ALA A 527 11.23 -2.67 0.43
C ALA A 527 12.62 -2.98 1.00
N LEU A 528 12.70 -3.71 2.12
CA LEU A 528 13.97 -4.16 2.70
C LEU A 528 14.74 -5.07 1.75
N GLY A 529 14.07 -6.07 1.17
CA GLY A 529 14.67 -6.99 0.21
C GLY A 529 15.18 -6.30 -1.05
N SER A 530 14.45 -5.29 -1.57
CA SER A 530 14.93 -4.49 -2.71
C SER A 530 16.13 -3.60 -2.35
N GLY A 531 16.17 -3.08 -1.12
CA GLY A 531 17.32 -2.33 -0.60
C GLY A 531 18.59 -3.19 -0.52
N ALA A 532 18.47 -4.40 0.04
CA ALA A 532 19.58 -5.36 0.08
C ALA A 532 19.98 -5.80 -1.34
N TYR A 533 19.01 -6.11 -2.20
CA TYR A 533 19.28 -6.53 -3.57
C TYR A 533 19.95 -5.44 -4.42
N VAL A 534 19.50 -4.19 -4.36
CA VAL A 534 20.15 -3.12 -5.11
C VAL A 534 21.60 -2.88 -4.66
N ALA A 535 21.87 -3.08 -3.36
CA ALA A 535 23.23 -3.02 -2.84
C ALA A 535 24.09 -4.15 -3.42
N SER A 536 23.59 -5.39 -3.47
CA SER A 536 24.32 -6.52 -4.07
C SER A 536 24.65 -6.27 -5.56
N GLU A 537 23.70 -5.74 -6.32
CA GLU A 537 23.90 -5.37 -7.74
C GLU A 537 25.01 -4.30 -7.91
N ILE A 538 25.02 -3.26 -7.06
CA ILE A 538 26.04 -2.20 -7.11
C ILE A 538 27.42 -2.71 -6.65
N LEU A 539 27.44 -3.65 -5.69
CA LEU A 539 28.69 -4.29 -5.23
C LEU A 539 29.21 -5.35 -6.20
N GLY A 540 28.39 -5.83 -7.15
CA GLY A 540 28.75 -6.87 -8.10
C GLY A 540 28.78 -8.26 -7.48
N GLN A 541 27.91 -8.53 -6.52
CA GLN A 541 27.79 -9.79 -5.75
C GLN A 541 26.71 -10.70 -6.29
#